data_2b76d831ec89a84cc5c0f4425d89a1e3
#
_entry.id   2b76d831ec89a84cc5c0f4425d89a1e3
#
_cell.length_a   1.000
_cell.length_b   1.000
_cell.length_c   1.000
_cell.angle_alpha   90.00
_cell.angle_beta   90.00
_cell.angle_gamma   90.00
#
_symmetry.space_group_name_H-M   'P 1'
#
loop_
_entity.id
_entity.type
_entity.pdbx_description
1 polymer ?
#
loop_
_entity_poly.entity_id
_entity_poly.type
_entity_poly.pdbx_seq_one_letter_code
_entity_poly.pdbx_strand_id
1 'polypeptide(L)'
;MKGFEEDLFLPPQVLSENIRAIAAHQSLLEERRICELAEMAAAASDYLKTLSEDGMPPVDAFSLLSLEEDAAVIHEGALEAAHPYLSAHGKNLSAMDKTVFISLLADRLAEKKLCPEEADFLPPAAAKEIFTYVKNLYADEAYDVFAQGFDDPRLFYSESLKDAVSAVAEGRAGYCLLPLEEKGGIRLASISQMLYRSDLRIASVTPVYGYGEETGLTYALISRGFCIPPVEGEDDRYLELRLPKESCPLSELLSAAEFFGALVYRIQTLQLEGESEPRSFYSIVLRAEGRDFVLLLMYLFTFVKDFSPIGIYSNLEA
;
A
#
# COMPACT_ATOMS: atom_id res chain seq x y z
N MET A 1 -7.04 -14.16 -64.53
CA MET A 1 -6.85 -13.75 -63.12
C MET A 1 -7.14 -12.26 -63.04
N LYS A 2 -8.40 -11.90 -62.99
CA LYS A 2 -8.92 -10.56 -62.64
C LYS A 2 -10.26 -10.81 -61.97
N GLY A 3 -10.40 -10.49 -60.70
CA GLY A 3 -11.67 -10.61 -60.04
C GLY A 3 -11.58 -11.08 -58.59
N PHE A 4 -10.78 -10.42 -57.73
CA PHE A 4 -10.80 -10.65 -56.29
C PHE A 4 -10.44 -9.41 -55.43
N GLU A 5 -10.43 -8.21 -55.99
CA GLU A 5 -10.00 -6.99 -55.24
C GLU A 5 -11.09 -5.91 -55.09
N GLU A 6 -12.32 -6.11 -55.58
CA GLU A 6 -13.33 -5.03 -55.52
C GLU A 6 -14.37 -5.12 -54.37
N ASP A 7 -14.38 -6.16 -53.55
CA ASP A 7 -15.44 -6.36 -52.56
C ASP A 7 -15.06 -6.10 -51.10
N LEU A 8 -13.91 -5.45 -50.81
CA LEU A 8 -13.43 -5.25 -49.43
C LEU A 8 -13.67 -3.84 -48.87
N PHE A 9 -14.22 -2.92 -49.65
CA PHE A 9 -14.53 -1.57 -49.15
C PHE A 9 -16.04 -1.41 -48.96
N LEU A 10 -16.44 -1.55 -47.68
CA LEU A 10 -17.81 -1.15 -47.25
C LEU A 10 -18.01 0.33 -47.58
N PRO A 11 -19.17 0.74 -48.12
CA PRO A 11 -19.49 2.14 -48.34
C PRO A 11 -19.30 2.95 -47.03
N PRO A 12 -18.78 4.19 -47.09
CA PRO A 12 -18.52 5.01 -45.89
C PRO A 12 -19.73 5.16 -44.97
N GLN A 13 -20.93 5.15 -45.50
CA GLN A 13 -22.19 5.20 -44.74
C GLN A 13 -22.40 3.92 -43.90
N VAL A 14 -22.21 2.75 -44.51
CA VAL A 14 -22.32 1.45 -43.79
C VAL A 14 -21.23 1.32 -42.74
N LEU A 15 -20.03 1.79 -43.03
CA LEU A 15 -18.96 1.82 -42.07
C LEU A 15 -19.26 2.70 -40.85
N SER A 16 -19.84 3.91 -41.09
CA SER A 16 -20.24 4.83 -40.03
C SER A 16 -21.39 4.28 -39.18
N GLU A 17 -22.33 3.60 -39.76
CA GLU A 17 -23.44 2.93 -39.07
C GLU A 17 -22.92 1.76 -38.20
N ASN A 18 -22.03 0.96 -38.73
CA ASN A 18 -21.40 -0.13 -38.00
C ASN A 18 -20.58 0.38 -36.81
N ILE A 19 -19.81 1.46 -36.99
CA ILE A 19 -19.05 2.09 -35.90
C ILE A 19 -19.99 2.59 -34.80
N ARG A 20 -21.09 3.24 -35.14
CA ARG A 20 -22.11 3.70 -34.18
C ARG A 20 -22.76 2.53 -33.43
N ALA A 21 -23.09 1.46 -34.16
CA ALA A 21 -23.69 0.26 -33.56
C ALA A 21 -22.72 -0.43 -32.60
N ILE A 22 -21.45 -0.53 -32.96
CA ILE A 22 -20.37 -1.05 -32.08
C ILE A 22 -20.23 -0.18 -30.84
N ALA A 23 -20.14 1.14 -30.99
CA ALA A 23 -20.03 2.07 -29.85
C ALA A 23 -21.23 1.98 -28.91
N ALA A 24 -22.45 1.90 -29.43
CA ALA A 24 -23.65 1.71 -28.63
C ALA A 24 -23.66 0.36 -27.90
N HIS A 25 -23.19 -0.69 -28.54
CA HIS A 25 -23.10 -2.01 -27.90
C HIS A 25 -22.03 -2.02 -26.80
N GLN A 26 -20.86 -1.39 -27.03
CA GLN A 26 -19.82 -1.22 -26.00
C GLN A 26 -20.35 -0.45 -24.79
N SER A 27 -21.07 0.67 -25.01
CA SER A 27 -21.67 1.44 -23.91
C SER A 27 -22.64 0.60 -23.06
N LEU A 28 -23.48 -0.22 -23.70
CA LEU A 28 -24.39 -1.13 -23.00
C LEU A 28 -23.64 -2.20 -22.19
N LEU A 29 -22.53 -2.72 -22.71
CA LEU A 29 -21.73 -3.69 -21.98
C LEU A 29 -21.03 -3.05 -20.78
N GLU A 30 -20.54 -1.81 -20.93
CA GLU A 30 -19.94 -1.04 -19.84
C GLU A 30 -20.98 -0.73 -18.74
N GLU A 31 -22.18 -0.25 -19.11
CA GLU A 31 -23.26 -0.01 -18.16
C GLU A 31 -23.64 -1.28 -17.38
N ARG A 32 -23.77 -2.41 -18.09
CA ARG A 32 -24.04 -3.69 -17.45
C ARG A 32 -22.92 -4.10 -16.48
N ARG A 33 -21.67 -3.90 -16.89
CA ARG A 33 -20.49 -4.22 -16.06
C ARG A 33 -20.47 -3.39 -14.79
N ILE A 34 -20.76 -2.10 -14.88
CA ILE A 34 -20.86 -1.20 -13.70
C ILE A 34 -21.99 -1.66 -12.77
N CYS A 35 -23.15 -2.06 -13.29
CA CYS A 35 -24.23 -2.60 -12.47
C CYS A 35 -23.82 -3.88 -11.73
N GLU A 36 -23.13 -4.81 -12.41
CA GLU A 36 -22.60 -6.03 -11.79
C GLU A 36 -21.60 -5.72 -10.66
N LEU A 37 -20.68 -4.77 -10.88
CA LEU A 37 -19.75 -4.32 -9.86
C LEU A 37 -20.43 -3.64 -8.67
N ALA A 38 -21.51 -2.86 -8.92
CA ALA A 38 -22.28 -2.22 -7.87
C ALA A 38 -23.04 -3.25 -7.00
N GLU A 39 -23.57 -4.31 -7.60
CA GLU A 39 -24.19 -5.42 -6.87
C GLU A 39 -23.16 -6.19 -6.04
N MET A 40 -21.97 -6.43 -6.59
CA MET A 40 -20.84 -7.03 -5.85
C MET A 40 -20.44 -6.16 -4.66
N ALA A 41 -20.29 -4.85 -4.85
CA ALA A 41 -19.93 -3.91 -3.80
C ALA A 41 -20.99 -3.85 -2.69
N ALA A 42 -22.28 -3.91 -3.05
CA ALA A 42 -23.36 -3.98 -2.07
C ALA A 42 -23.27 -5.27 -1.24
N ALA A 43 -23.11 -6.43 -1.87
CA ALA A 43 -22.95 -7.71 -1.20
C ALA A 43 -21.70 -7.73 -0.28
N ALA A 44 -20.56 -7.23 -0.76
CA ALA A 44 -19.33 -7.11 0.02
C ALA A 44 -19.51 -6.21 1.25
N SER A 45 -20.18 -5.07 1.08
CA SER A 45 -20.46 -4.13 2.18
C SER A 45 -21.37 -4.73 3.26
N ASP A 46 -22.35 -5.57 2.87
CA ASP A 46 -23.18 -6.30 3.83
C ASP A 46 -22.37 -7.34 4.61
N TYR A 47 -21.48 -8.05 3.93
CA TYR A 47 -20.59 -9.02 4.55
C TYR A 47 -19.62 -8.36 5.54
N LEU A 48 -18.94 -7.28 5.12
CA LEU A 48 -18.04 -6.52 6.00
C LEU A 48 -18.77 -5.96 7.23
N LYS A 49 -20.03 -5.53 7.07
CA LYS A 49 -20.86 -5.09 8.19
C LYS A 49 -21.07 -6.22 9.20
N THR A 50 -21.42 -7.40 8.74
CA THR A 50 -21.62 -8.58 9.58
C THR A 50 -20.34 -8.92 10.35
N LEU A 51 -19.18 -8.95 9.64
CA LEU A 51 -17.89 -9.20 10.29
C LEU A 51 -17.52 -8.14 11.34
N SER A 52 -17.83 -6.87 11.06
CA SER A 52 -17.61 -5.78 12.02
C SER A 52 -18.53 -5.91 13.25
N GLU A 53 -19.79 -6.31 13.07
CA GLU A 53 -20.72 -6.58 14.17
C GLU A 53 -20.26 -7.77 15.04
N ASP A 54 -19.56 -8.74 14.45
CA ASP A 54 -18.91 -9.87 15.12
C ASP A 54 -17.57 -9.48 15.79
N GLY A 55 -17.14 -8.23 15.66
CA GLY A 55 -15.92 -7.69 16.28
C GLY A 55 -14.62 -8.01 15.52
N MET A 56 -14.71 -8.39 14.26
CA MET A 56 -13.53 -8.64 13.43
C MET A 56 -12.82 -7.33 13.06
N PRO A 57 -11.48 -7.25 13.21
CA PRO A 57 -10.72 -6.08 12.75
C PRO A 57 -10.88 -5.84 11.25
N PRO A 58 -10.97 -4.58 10.78
CA PRO A 58 -11.14 -4.26 9.35
C PRO A 58 -10.08 -4.89 8.45
N VAL A 59 -8.81 -4.88 8.85
CA VAL A 59 -7.71 -5.50 8.09
C VAL A 59 -7.96 -6.99 7.80
N ASP A 60 -8.44 -7.73 8.78
CA ASP A 60 -8.75 -9.14 8.63
C ASP A 60 -10.01 -9.33 7.78
N ALA A 61 -11.03 -8.50 8.00
CA ALA A 61 -12.27 -8.51 7.23
C ALA A 61 -12.04 -8.25 5.73
N PHE A 62 -11.22 -7.25 5.37
CA PHE A 62 -10.85 -6.98 3.98
C PHE A 62 -10.01 -8.10 3.36
N SER A 63 -9.12 -8.72 4.11
CA SER A 63 -8.34 -9.87 3.66
C SER A 63 -9.25 -11.07 3.34
N LEU A 64 -10.37 -11.24 4.03
CA LEU A 64 -11.38 -12.26 3.74
C LEU A 64 -12.20 -12.00 2.48
N LEU A 65 -12.26 -10.74 2.00
CA LEU A 65 -12.83 -10.42 0.69
C LEU A 65 -11.95 -10.88 -0.46
N SER A 66 -10.69 -11.26 -0.19
CA SER A 66 -9.76 -11.76 -1.21
C SER A 66 -10.43 -12.88 -2.01
N LEU A 67 -10.69 -12.57 -3.28
CA LEU A 67 -11.47 -13.41 -4.19
C LEU A 67 -10.61 -14.48 -4.88
N GLU A 68 -9.40 -14.71 -4.39
CA GLU A 68 -8.48 -15.72 -4.94
C GLU A 68 -8.68 -17.10 -4.30
N GLU A 69 -8.50 -18.15 -5.11
CA GLU A 69 -8.86 -19.54 -4.79
C GLU A 69 -8.28 -20.09 -3.48
N ASP A 70 -7.10 -19.64 -3.05
CA ASP A 70 -6.43 -20.21 -1.89
C ASP A 70 -6.92 -19.68 -0.54
N ALA A 71 -7.45 -18.45 -0.49
CA ALA A 71 -8.08 -17.92 0.71
C ALA A 71 -9.48 -18.53 0.96
N ALA A 72 -10.17 -18.90 -0.11
CA ALA A 72 -11.48 -19.56 -0.04
C ALA A 72 -11.44 -20.90 0.71
N VAL A 73 -10.32 -21.62 0.68
CA VAL A 73 -10.21 -22.96 1.30
C VAL A 73 -10.35 -22.92 2.83
N ILE A 74 -9.96 -21.83 3.49
CA ILE A 74 -10.04 -21.72 4.96
C ILE A 74 -11.44 -21.29 5.43
N HIS A 75 -12.22 -20.60 4.60
CA HIS A 75 -13.54 -20.06 4.94
C HIS A 75 -14.64 -20.41 3.93
N GLU A 76 -14.46 -21.45 3.11
CA GLU A 76 -15.40 -21.87 2.06
C GLU A 76 -16.86 -21.89 2.52
N GLY A 77 -17.13 -22.37 3.72
CA GLY A 77 -18.49 -22.47 4.23
C GLY A 77 -19.14 -21.14 4.62
N ALA A 78 -18.36 -20.15 5.06
CA ALA A 78 -18.87 -18.86 5.50
C ALA A 78 -19.05 -17.87 4.33
N LEU A 79 -18.08 -17.87 3.39
CA LEU A 79 -18.12 -17.00 2.21
C LEU A 79 -19.16 -17.49 1.20
N GLU A 80 -19.26 -18.79 0.95
CA GLU A 80 -20.27 -19.41 0.07
C GLU A 80 -21.69 -19.27 0.63
N ALA A 81 -21.85 -19.40 1.94
CA ALA A 81 -23.17 -19.26 2.57
C ALA A 81 -23.63 -17.81 2.63
N ALA A 82 -22.72 -16.85 2.81
CA ALA A 82 -23.04 -15.44 2.94
C ALA A 82 -23.12 -14.71 1.60
N HIS A 83 -22.26 -15.03 0.61
CA HIS A 83 -22.17 -14.30 -0.65
C HIS A 83 -21.79 -15.18 -1.85
N PRO A 84 -22.67 -16.06 -2.34
CA PRO A 84 -22.41 -16.86 -3.53
C PRO A 84 -22.09 -16.02 -4.78
N TYR A 85 -22.52 -14.75 -4.80
CA TYR A 85 -22.26 -13.83 -5.88
C TYR A 85 -20.79 -13.37 -5.95
N LEU A 86 -20.15 -13.10 -4.80
CA LEU A 86 -18.74 -12.71 -4.75
C LEU A 86 -17.83 -13.83 -5.22
N SER A 87 -18.07 -15.06 -4.77
CA SER A 87 -17.27 -16.23 -5.17
C SER A 87 -17.41 -16.57 -6.66
N ALA A 88 -18.57 -16.31 -7.25
CA ALA A 88 -18.84 -16.61 -8.66
C ALA A 88 -18.27 -15.57 -9.64
N HIS A 89 -18.20 -14.30 -9.26
CA HIS A 89 -17.91 -13.19 -10.17
C HIS A 89 -16.55 -12.52 -9.92
N GLY A 90 -15.98 -12.66 -8.73
CA GLY A 90 -14.73 -12.02 -8.34
C GLY A 90 -13.47 -12.54 -9.05
N LYS A 91 -13.50 -13.80 -9.52
CA LYS A 91 -12.34 -14.48 -10.13
C LYS A 91 -11.88 -13.90 -11.47
N ASN A 92 -12.68 -13.06 -12.13
CA ASN A 92 -12.42 -12.56 -13.49
C ASN A 92 -12.43 -11.03 -13.58
N LEU A 93 -12.15 -10.32 -12.50
CA LEU A 93 -12.05 -8.86 -12.51
C LEU A 93 -10.78 -8.42 -13.22
N SER A 94 -10.92 -7.53 -14.20
CA SER A 94 -9.76 -6.81 -14.75
C SER A 94 -9.19 -5.83 -13.71
N ALA A 95 -7.96 -5.35 -13.93
CA ALA A 95 -7.37 -4.34 -13.06
C ALA A 95 -8.28 -3.10 -12.86
N MET A 96 -8.91 -2.64 -13.93
CA MET A 96 -9.86 -1.53 -13.87
C MET A 96 -11.13 -1.88 -13.09
N ASP A 97 -11.69 -3.09 -13.27
CA ASP A 97 -12.86 -3.53 -12.51
C ASP A 97 -12.58 -3.56 -11.02
N LYS A 98 -11.38 -4.00 -10.61
CA LYS A 98 -10.94 -4.02 -9.20
C LYS A 98 -10.92 -2.61 -8.61
N THR A 99 -10.38 -1.62 -9.34
CA THR A 99 -10.36 -0.23 -8.87
C THR A 99 -11.75 0.38 -8.76
N VAL A 100 -12.62 0.15 -9.77
CA VAL A 100 -14.00 0.60 -9.75
C VAL A 100 -14.79 -0.07 -8.63
N PHE A 101 -14.60 -1.39 -8.43
CA PHE A 101 -15.23 -2.13 -7.33
C PHE A 101 -14.87 -1.54 -5.96
N ILE A 102 -13.59 -1.23 -5.70
CA ILE A 102 -13.16 -0.61 -4.42
C ILE A 102 -13.82 0.76 -4.23
N SER A 103 -13.90 1.59 -5.27
CA SER A 103 -14.59 2.89 -5.18
C SER A 103 -16.06 2.72 -4.82
N LEU A 104 -16.78 1.82 -5.51
CA LEU A 104 -18.19 1.53 -5.23
C LEU A 104 -18.37 0.91 -3.82
N LEU A 105 -17.44 0.07 -3.38
CA LEU A 105 -17.46 -0.50 -2.04
C LEU A 105 -17.30 0.57 -0.96
N ALA A 106 -16.36 1.52 -1.16
CA ALA A 106 -16.19 2.64 -0.24
C ALA A 106 -17.44 3.49 -0.12
N ASP A 107 -18.10 3.80 -1.25
CA ASP A 107 -19.39 4.52 -1.24
C ASP A 107 -20.45 3.76 -0.44
N ARG A 108 -20.56 2.44 -0.62
CA ARG A 108 -21.52 1.60 0.13
C ARG A 108 -21.21 1.53 1.62
N LEU A 109 -19.93 1.48 1.98
CA LEU A 109 -19.52 1.51 3.39
C LEU A 109 -19.83 2.87 4.02
N ALA A 110 -19.63 3.97 3.30
CA ALA A 110 -19.98 5.31 3.75
C ALA A 110 -21.50 5.46 4.00
N GLU A 111 -22.35 4.92 3.11
CA GLU A 111 -23.81 4.87 3.30
C GLU A 111 -24.18 4.14 4.61
N LYS A 112 -23.41 3.11 4.99
CA LYS A 112 -23.60 2.32 6.21
C LYS A 112 -22.89 2.90 7.45
N LYS A 113 -22.19 4.02 7.31
CA LYS A 113 -21.36 4.64 8.36
C LYS A 113 -20.22 3.72 8.84
N LEU A 114 -19.68 2.93 7.96
CA LEU A 114 -18.55 2.03 8.15
C LEU A 114 -17.35 2.52 7.31
N CYS A 115 -16.98 3.81 7.45
CA CYS A 115 -15.84 4.37 6.74
C CYS A 115 -14.56 3.85 7.38
N PRO A 116 -13.75 3.03 6.69
CA PRO A 116 -12.46 2.63 7.23
C PRO A 116 -11.49 3.81 7.22
N GLU A 117 -10.56 3.81 8.17
CA GLU A 117 -9.46 4.75 8.26
C GLU A 117 -8.12 4.04 8.02
N GLU A 118 -7.04 4.78 7.79
CA GLU A 118 -5.71 4.17 7.61
C GLU A 118 -5.28 3.35 8.83
N ALA A 119 -5.67 3.79 10.04
CA ALA A 119 -5.39 3.08 11.29
C ALA A 119 -6.04 1.69 11.38
N ASP A 120 -7.12 1.47 10.64
CA ASP A 120 -7.79 0.18 10.56
C ASP A 120 -6.97 -0.86 9.79
N PHE A 121 -6.15 -0.42 8.85
CA PHE A 121 -5.27 -1.26 8.02
C PHE A 121 -3.84 -1.27 8.55
N LEU A 122 -3.41 -0.17 9.14
CA LEU A 122 -2.06 0.07 9.62
C LEU A 122 -2.11 0.38 11.13
N PRO A 123 -2.31 -0.63 11.98
CA PRO A 123 -2.58 -0.39 13.39
C PRO A 123 -1.41 0.33 14.06
N PRO A 124 -1.66 1.49 14.68
CA PRO A 124 -0.65 2.20 15.42
C PRO A 124 -0.27 1.39 16.67
N ALA A 125 1.01 1.40 17.03
CA ALA A 125 1.47 0.86 18.28
C ALA A 125 1.92 1.98 19.21
N ALA A 126 1.42 1.95 20.43
CA ALA A 126 1.95 2.84 21.47
C ALA A 126 3.42 2.51 21.71
N ALA A 127 4.28 3.47 21.48
CA ALA A 127 5.71 3.36 21.70
C ALA A 127 6.14 4.21 22.91
N LYS A 128 7.13 3.71 23.65
CA LYS A 128 7.78 4.51 24.70
C LYS A 128 8.58 5.62 24.03
N GLU A 129 8.64 6.80 24.62
CA GLU A 129 9.47 7.91 24.14
C GLU A 129 10.95 7.69 24.48
N ILE A 130 11.45 6.50 24.15
CA ILE A 130 12.84 6.09 24.37
C ILE A 130 13.47 5.84 23.01
N PHE A 131 14.52 6.58 22.71
CA PHE A 131 15.25 6.56 21.47
C PHE A 131 16.58 5.84 21.62
N THR A 132 17.02 5.21 20.54
CA THR A 132 18.37 4.65 20.46
C THR A 132 18.94 4.77 19.06
N TYR A 133 20.24 5.00 18.97
CA TYR A 133 20.97 5.00 17.71
C TYR A 133 22.48 4.86 17.95
N VAL A 134 23.24 4.60 16.88
CA VAL A 134 24.69 4.61 16.90
C VAL A 134 25.16 6.05 16.78
N LYS A 135 25.84 6.56 17.79
CA LYS A 135 26.25 7.95 17.89
C LYS A 135 27.17 8.35 16.73
N ASN A 136 26.73 9.32 15.96
CA ASN A 136 27.49 10.03 14.94
C ASN A 136 26.81 11.38 14.64
N LEU A 137 27.52 12.26 13.94
CA LEU A 137 27.05 13.62 13.65
C LEU A 137 25.67 13.67 12.97
N TYR A 138 25.45 12.84 11.95
CA TYR A 138 24.19 12.81 11.20
C TYR A 138 23.03 12.22 12.01
N ALA A 139 23.30 11.22 12.85
CA ALA A 139 22.31 10.64 13.74
C ALA A 139 21.93 11.60 14.87
N ASP A 140 22.88 12.40 15.38
CA ASP A 140 22.60 13.44 16.36
C ASP A 140 21.72 14.53 15.76
N GLU A 141 22.00 14.99 14.51
CA GLU A 141 21.16 15.95 13.77
C GLU A 141 19.75 15.38 13.51
N ALA A 142 19.63 14.13 13.05
CA ALA A 142 18.35 13.47 12.87
C ALA A 142 17.55 13.36 14.18
N TYR A 143 18.23 13.03 15.29
CA TYR A 143 17.60 12.97 16.60
C TYR A 143 17.02 14.32 17.01
N ASP A 144 17.75 15.40 16.81
CA ASP A 144 17.27 16.76 17.16
C ASP A 144 15.99 17.13 16.40
N VAL A 145 15.84 16.68 15.13
CA VAL A 145 14.61 16.87 14.36
C VAL A 145 13.47 15.98 14.90
N PHE A 146 13.70 14.69 15.03
CA PHE A 146 12.66 13.76 15.46
C PHE A 146 12.18 14.02 16.89
N ALA A 147 13.07 14.39 17.79
CA ALA A 147 12.75 14.62 19.21
C ALA A 147 11.78 15.80 19.44
N GLN A 148 11.68 16.72 18.48
CA GLN A 148 10.74 17.87 18.58
C GLN A 148 9.27 17.44 18.66
N GLY A 149 8.92 16.28 18.12
CA GLY A 149 7.56 15.73 18.15
C GLY A 149 7.21 14.97 19.45
N PHE A 150 8.05 15.00 20.50
CA PHE A 150 7.87 14.23 21.73
C PHE A 150 8.03 15.08 22.98
N ASP A 151 7.28 14.75 24.04
CA ASP A 151 7.26 15.55 25.26
C ASP A 151 8.46 15.29 26.18
N ASP A 152 8.88 14.04 26.39
CA ASP A 152 9.98 13.64 27.26
C ASP A 152 10.90 12.60 26.59
N PRO A 153 11.55 12.96 25.47
CA PRO A 153 12.38 12.02 24.71
C PRO A 153 13.62 11.61 25.52
N ARG A 154 13.74 10.31 25.81
CA ARG A 154 14.90 9.73 26.49
C ARG A 154 15.78 9.03 25.48
N LEU A 155 17.11 9.14 25.66
CA LEU A 155 18.08 8.62 24.73
C LEU A 155 19.08 7.71 25.44
N PHE A 156 19.41 6.60 24.77
CA PHE A 156 20.65 5.85 25.03
C PHE A 156 21.31 5.45 23.72
N TYR A 157 22.62 5.31 23.73
CA TYR A 157 23.37 4.95 22.53
C TYR A 157 23.53 3.43 22.40
N SER A 158 23.42 2.94 21.17
CA SER A 158 23.70 1.56 20.80
C SER A 158 25.10 1.41 20.22
N GLU A 159 25.69 0.24 20.36
CA GLU A 159 27.04 -0.05 19.84
C GLU A 159 27.01 -0.30 18.32
N SER A 160 25.90 -0.82 17.80
CA SER A 160 25.71 -1.11 16.38
C SER A 160 24.28 -0.84 15.92
N LEU A 161 24.07 -0.71 14.60
CA LEU A 161 22.71 -0.59 14.02
C LEU A 161 21.85 -1.81 14.36
N LYS A 162 22.45 -2.99 14.40
CA LYS A 162 21.76 -4.22 14.80
C LYS A 162 21.28 -4.16 16.25
N ASP A 163 22.09 -3.63 17.16
CA ASP A 163 21.69 -3.48 18.57
C ASP A 163 20.57 -2.45 18.73
N ALA A 164 20.60 -1.35 17.95
CA ALA A 164 19.54 -0.37 17.92
C ALA A 164 18.22 -0.99 17.46
N VAL A 165 18.24 -1.75 16.38
CA VAL A 165 17.07 -2.49 15.86
C VAL A 165 16.55 -3.51 16.88
N SER A 166 17.46 -4.30 17.49
CA SER A 166 17.09 -5.27 18.51
C SER A 166 16.45 -4.61 19.74
N ALA A 167 16.94 -3.44 20.15
CA ALA A 167 16.37 -2.69 21.27
C ALA A 167 14.92 -2.29 21.03
N VAL A 168 14.56 -1.93 19.81
CA VAL A 168 13.16 -1.63 19.44
C VAL A 168 12.34 -2.92 19.35
N ALA A 169 12.84 -3.94 18.67
CA ALA A 169 12.14 -5.22 18.52
C ALA A 169 11.81 -5.87 19.87
N GLU A 170 12.72 -5.78 20.85
CA GLU A 170 12.56 -6.29 22.21
C GLU A 170 11.77 -5.35 23.15
N GLY A 171 11.44 -4.13 22.70
CA GLY A 171 10.68 -3.13 23.49
C GLY A 171 11.50 -2.44 24.57
N ARG A 172 12.84 -2.49 24.51
CA ARG A 172 13.74 -1.72 25.37
C ARG A 172 13.75 -0.24 24.96
N ALA A 173 13.65 0.05 23.66
CA ALA A 173 13.40 1.36 23.07
C ALA A 173 12.04 1.36 22.35
N GLY A 174 11.42 2.53 22.23
CA GLY A 174 10.26 2.73 21.36
C GLY A 174 10.68 3.01 19.94
N TYR A 175 11.82 3.69 19.78
CA TYR A 175 12.32 4.15 18.49
C TYR A 175 13.81 3.92 18.31
N CYS A 176 14.26 3.64 17.09
CA CYS A 176 15.64 3.77 16.72
C CYS A 176 15.82 4.57 15.44
N LEU A 177 16.98 5.23 15.30
CA LEU A 177 17.33 5.99 14.12
C LEU A 177 18.28 5.18 13.26
N LEU A 178 17.94 5.04 11.98
CA LEU A 178 18.75 4.33 11.00
C LEU A 178 19.00 5.21 9.77
N PRO A 179 20.20 5.19 9.20
CA PRO A 179 20.45 5.80 7.90
C PRO A 179 19.67 5.00 6.85
N LEU A 180 18.71 5.64 6.19
CA LEU A 180 17.81 4.97 5.26
C LEU A 180 18.34 5.00 3.85
N GLU A 181 18.93 6.14 3.46
CA GLU A 181 19.43 6.41 2.11
C GLU A 181 20.78 7.11 2.17
N GLU A 182 21.63 6.75 1.22
CA GLU A 182 22.89 7.46 0.97
C GLU A 182 22.65 8.75 0.17
N LYS A 183 23.71 9.55 0.05
CA LYS A 183 23.73 10.74 -0.82
C LYS A 183 23.27 10.37 -2.22
N GLY A 184 22.29 11.13 -2.73
CA GLY A 184 21.67 10.85 -4.03
C GLY A 184 20.45 9.92 -3.96
N GLY A 185 19.94 9.61 -2.77
CA GLY A 185 18.66 8.91 -2.59
C GLY A 185 18.73 7.40 -2.83
N ILE A 186 19.92 6.81 -2.74
CA ILE A 186 20.09 5.35 -2.89
C ILE A 186 19.76 4.67 -1.57
N ARG A 187 18.73 3.82 -1.59
CA ARG A 187 18.28 3.04 -0.43
C ARG A 187 19.36 2.04 0.02
N LEU A 188 19.65 2.00 1.31
CA LEU A 188 20.57 1.03 1.88
C LEU A 188 19.90 -0.35 2.00
N ALA A 189 20.34 -1.30 1.17
CA ALA A 189 19.78 -2.65 1.14
C ALA A 189 19.93 -3.37 2.49
N SER A 190 21.02 -3.14 3.23
CA SER A 190 21.24 -3.70 4.57
C SER A 190 20.19 -3.25 5.57
N ILE A 191 19.77 -1.98 5.51
CA ILE A 191 18.73 -1.42 6.38
C ILE A 191 17.38 -2.03 6.02
N SER A 192 17.04 -2.10 4.72
CA SER A 192 15.81 -2.74 4.27
C SER A 192 15.72 -4.21 4.70
N GLN A 193 16.85 -4.94 4.70
CA GLN A 193 16.90 -6.32 5.22
C GLN A 193 16.72 -6.39 6.73
N MET A 194 17.30 -5.45 7.50
CA MET A 194 17.11 -5.40 8.96
C MET A 194 15.64 -5.13 9.32
N LEU A 195 15.00 -4.17 8.68
CA LEU A 195 13.58 -3.86 8.88
C LEU A 195 12.71 -5.08 8.58
N TYR A 196 13.01 -5.78 7.48
CA TYR A 196 12.28 -7.00 7.13
C TYR A 196 12.36 -8.07 8.20
N ARG A 197 13.58 -8.41 8.64
CA ARG A 197 13.82 -9.51 9.58
C ARG A 197 13.28 -9.23 10.98
N SER A 198 13.16 -7.95 11.34
CA SER A 198 12.74 -7.53 12.68
C SER A 198 11.27 -7.08 12.74
N ASP A 199 10.56 -7.14 11.61
CA ASP A 199 9.16 -6.70 11.47
C ASP A 199 8.93 -5.28 12.00
N LEU A 200 9.87 -4.37 11.69
CA LEU A 200 9.81 -2.98 12.10
C LEU A 200 9.30 -2.08 10.98
N ARG A 201 8.79 -0.91 11.38
CA ARG A 201 8.12 0.06 10.51
C ARG A 201 8.85 1.39 10.51
N ILE A 202 8.77 2.10 9.38
CA ILE A 202 9.23 3.48 9.26
C ILE A 202 8.12 4.38 9.80
N ALA A 203 8.43 5.13 10.84
CA ALA A 203 7.51 6.08 11.47
C ALA A 203 7.60 7.47 10.84
N SER A 204 8.80 7.91 10.48
CA SER A 204 9.07 9.21 9.85
C SER A 204 10.46 9.18 9.19
N VAL A 205 10.73 10.16 8.32
CA VAL A 205 12.03 10.35 7.69
C VAL A 205 12.45 11.81 7.74
N THR A 206 13.75 12.07 7.76
CA THR A 206 14.31 13.42 7.66
C THR A 206 15.61 13.42 6.86
N PRO A 207 15.83 14.40 5.98
CA PRO A 207 17.14 14.64 5.41
C PRO A 207 18.06 15.26 6.45
N VAL A 208 19.32 14.87 6.47
CA VAL A 208 20.37 15.44 7.31
C VAL A 208 21.58 15.77 6.44
N TYR A 209 22.15 16.94 6.61
CA TYR A 209 23.14 17.45 5.68
C TYR A 209 24.59 17.46 6.23
N GLY A 210 24.74 17.39 7.54
CA GLY A 210 26.05 17.60 8.16
C GLY A 210 26.57 19.02 7.96
N TYR A 211 27.80 19.27 8.40
CA TYR A 211 28.38 20.60 8.30
C TYR A 211 28.84 20.92 6.87
N GLY A 212 28.10 21.82 6.19
CA GLY A 212 28.52 22.40 4.90
C GLY A 212 28.40 21.51 3.69
N GLU A 213 27.61 20.43 3.76
CA GLU A 213 27.36 19.55 2.65
C GLU A 213 26.10 19.96 1.87
N GLU A 214 26.19 19.95 0.52
CA GLU A 214 25.04 20.24 -0.36
C GLU A 214 24.09 19.04 -0.51
N THR A 215 24.59 17.82 -0.27
CA THR A 215 23.81 16.57 -0.41
C THR A 215 23.72 15.86 0.93
N GLY A 216 22.48 15.65 1.39
CA GLY A 216 22.19 15.01 2.65
C GLY A 216 22.13 13.47 2.57
N LEU A 217 22.14 12.87 3.75
CA LEU A 217 21.70 11.50 3.99
C LEU A 217 20.22 11.56 4.41
N THR A 218 19.46 10.50 4.18
CA THR A 218 18.11 10.38 4.76
C THR A 218 18.16 9.43 5.95
N TYR A 219 17.73 9.91 7.11
CA TYR A 219 17.52 9.08 8.29
C TYR A 219 16.04 8.75 8.46
N ALA A 220 15.78 7.55 8.97
CA ALA A 220 14.44 7.12 9.34
C ALA A 220 14.34 6.91 10.85
N LEU A 221 13.22 7.32 11.39
CA LEU A 221 12.72 6.94 12.69
C LEU A 221 11.98 5.62 12.55
N ILE A 222 12.44 4.58 13.26
CA ILE A 222 11.93 3.22 13.17
C ILE A 222 11.23 2.83 14.46
N SER A 223 10.05 2.22 14.34
CA SER A 223 9.23 1.75 15.45
C SER A 223 8.66 0.35 15.19
N ARG A 224 7.98 -0.24 16.17
CA ARG A 224 7.26 -1.53 15.99
C ARG A 224 5.91 -1.37 15.30
N GLY A 225 5.26 -0.26 15.46
CA GLY A 225 3.95 0.01 14.87
C GLY A 225 4.00 1.14 13.87
N PHE A 226 2.89 1.36 13.21
CA PHE A 226 2.74 2.47 12.30
C PHE A 226 2.55 3.78 13.05
N CYS A 227 3.15 4.85 12.53
CA CYS A 227 2.91 6.22 12.97
C CYS A 227 2.28 6.93 11.77
N ILE A 228 0.97 7.09 11.80
CA ILE A 228 0.21 7.65 10.69
C ILE A 228 0.25 9.18 10.81
N PRO A 229 0.92 9.91 9.90
CA PRO A 229 0.92 11.36 9.93
C PRO A 229 -0.49 11.88 9.59
N PRO A 230 -0.93 12.99 10.18
CA PRO A 230 -2.20 13.60 9.82
C PRO A 230 -2.23 14.00 8.34
N VAL A 231 -3.43 14.06 7.77
CA VAL A 231 -3.65 14.63 6.43
C VAL A 231 -3.84 16.14 6.63
N GLU A 232 -2.78 16.92 6.46
CA GLU A 232 -2.81 18.36 6.64
C GLU A 232 -2.33 19.07 5.37
N GLY A 233 -3.13 20.03 4.90
CA GLY A 233 -2.78 20.87 3.76
C GLY A 233 -2.43 20.12 2.48
N GLU A 234 -1.33 20.51 1.83
CA GLU A 234 -0.78 19.93 0.61
C GLU A 234 0.49 19.09 0.89
N ASP A 235 0.70 18.69 2.14
CA ASP A 235 1.91 17.99 2.52
C ASP A 235 1.98 16.59 1.87
N ASP A 236 3.18 16.26 1.42
CA ASP A 236 3.48 14.97 0.84
C ASP A 236 3.49 13.88 1.92
N ARG A 237 2.69 12.84 1.68
CA ARG A 237 2.68 11.62 2.47
C ARG A 237 3.18 10.46 1.63
N TYR A 238 3.88 9.55 2.26
CA TYR A 238 4.51 8.42 1.60
C TYR A 238 4.02 7.12 2.20
N LEU A 239 3.58 6.20 1.35
CA LEU A 239 3.32 4.81 1.71
C LEU A 239 4.44 3.95 1.12
N GLU A 240 5.22 3.31 2.00
CA GLU A 240 6.20 2.34 1.57
C GLU A 240 5.70 0.93 1.79
N LEU A 241 5.79 0.13 0.76
CA LEU A 241 5.39 -1.27 0.80
C LEU A 241 6.43 -2.17 0.12
N ARG A 242 6.45 -3.41 0.55
CA ARG A 242 7.19 -4.48 -0.08
C ARG A 242 6.22 -5.44 -0.73
N LEU A 243 6.53 -5.80 -1.97
CA LEU A 243 5.72 -6.68 -2.79
C LEU A 243 6.59 -7.82 -3.33
N PRO A 244 6.31 -9.09 -3.02
CA PRO A 244 6.90 -10.21 -3.71
C PRO A 244 6.61 -10.10 -5.22
N LYS A 245 7.59 -10.46 -6.07
CA LYS A 245 7.43 -10.31 -7.53
C LYS A 245 6.29 -11.16 -8.10
N GLU A 246 5.95 -12.21 -7.42
CA GLU A 246 4.93 -13.18 -7.80
C GLU A 246 3.52 -12.79 -7.34
N SER A 247 3.38 -11.81 -6.44
CA SER A 247 2.09 -11.47 -5.79
C SER A 247 1.07 -10.85 -6.74
N CYS A 248 1.49 -9.90 -7.56
CA CYS A 248 0.67 -9.30 -8.61
C CYS A 248 1.55 -8.66 -9.69
N PRO A 249 1.02 -8.44 -10.91
CA PRO A 249 1.71 -7.66 -11.92
C PRO A 249 1.98 -6.24 -11.42
N LEU A 250 3.25 -5.80 -11.48
CA LEU A 250 3.63 -4.46 -11.02
C LEU A 250 2.83 -3.35 -11.71
N SER A 251 2.56 -3.52 -13.02
CA SER A 251 1.73 -2.56 -13.79
C SER A 251 0.31 -2.42 -13.26
N GLU A 252 -0.28 -3.51 -12.76
CA GLU A 252 -1.62 -3.49 -12.17
C GLU A 252 -1.63 -2.67 -10.88
N LEU A 253 -0.67 -2.91 -9.99
CA LEU A 253 -0.52 -2.14 -8.76
C LEU A 253 -0.31 -0.65 -9.03
N LEU A 254 0.57 -0.31 -9.99
CA LEU A 254 0.87 1.09 -10.32
C LEU A 254 -0.35 1.81 -10.90
N SER A 255 -1.12 1.13 -11.77
CA SER A 255 -2.36 1.68 -12.32
C SER A 255 -3.42 1.89 -11.22
N ALA A 256 -3.52 0.98 -10.25
CA ALA A 256 -4.41 1.15 -9.11
C ALA A 256 -3.97 2.32 -8.22
N ALA A 257 -2.68 2.44 -7.93
CA ALA A 257 -2.14 3.56 -7.16
C ALA A 257 -2.46 4.91 -7.82
N GLU A 258 -2.19 5.03 -9.13
CA GLU A 258 -2.50 6.25 -9.90
C GLU A 258 -4.02 6.56 -9.89
N PHE A 259 -4.86 5.54 -10.06
CA PHE A 259 -6.31 5.70 -10.01
C PHE A 259 -6.79 6.27 -8.67
N PHE A 260 -6.20 5.84 -7.55
CA PHE A 260 -6.50 6.35 -6.21
C PHE A 260 -5.71 7.62 -5.84
N GLY A 261 -4.99 8.22 -6.79
CA GLY A 261 -4.30 9.49 -6.61
C GLY A 261 -2.95 9.38 -5.91
N ALA A 262 -2.37 8.19 -5.84
CA ALA A 262 -1.03 7.96 -5.35
C ALA A 262 -0.05 7.81 -6.52
N LEU A 263 1.03 8.58 -6.51
CA LEU A 263 2.05 8.57 -7.56
C LEU A 263 3.24 7.72 -7.12
N VAL A 264 3.87 7.08 -8.08
CA VAL A 264 5.12 6.36 -7.83
C VAL A 264 6.23 7.35 -7.54
N TYR A 265 6.76 7.30 -6.33
CA TYR A 265 7.95 8.06 -5.96
C TYR A 265 9.23 7.27 -6.23
N ARG A 266 9.23 5.96 -5.90
CA ARG A 266 10.38 5.08 -6.08
C ARG A 266 9.98 3.62 -6.22
N ILE A 267 10.72 2.90 -7.06
CA ILE A 267 10.67 1.43 -7.12
C ILE A 267 12.11 0.91 -7.11
N GLN A 268 12.35 -0.06 -6.23
CA GLN A 268 13.63 -0.75 -6.14
C GLN A 268 13.42 -2.27 -6.07
N THR A 269 14.28 -3.04 -6.71
CA THR A 269 14.31 -4.50 -6.50
C THR A 269 15.27 -4.83 -5.37
N LEU A 270 14.78 -5.57 -4.38
CA LEU A 270 15.58 -6.07 -3.26
C LEU A 270 15.66 -7.59 -3.35
N GLN A 271 16.83 -8.13 -3.00
CA GLN A 271 17.04 -9.57 -2.81
C GLN A 271 17.33 -9.82 -1.34
N LEU A 272 16.65 -10.79 -0.75
CA LEU A 272 16.95 -11.24 0.60
C LEU A 272 17.97 -12.36 0.54
N GLU A 273 19.14 -12.11 1.11
CA GLU A 273 20.19 -13.11 1.28
C GLU A 273 19.92 -13.94 2.55
N GLY A 274 20.23 -15.22 2.50
CA GLY A 274 20.25 -16.10 3.69
C GLY A 274 19.04 -17.00 3.89
N GLU A 275 18.09 -17.06 2.94
CA GLU A 275 17.09 -18.13 2.84
C GLU A 275 17.58 -19.20 1.85
N SER A 276 17.02 -20.43 1.96
CA SER A 276 17.35 -21.56 1.07
C SER A 276 17.10 -21.26 -0.41
N GLU A 277 16.18 -20.32 -0.70
CA GLU A 277 15.92 -19.74 -2.01
C GLU A 277 15.91 -18.21 -1.92
N PRO A 278 16.68 -17.52 -2.78
CA PRO A 278 16.69 -16.04 -2.77
C PRO A 278 15.33 -15.53 -3.26
N ARG A 279 14.57 -14.89 -2.36
CA ARG A 279 13.33 -14.22 -2.73
C ARG A 279 13.61 -12.81 -3.19
N SER A 280 13.01 -12.42 -4.30
CA SER A 280 13.08 -11.08 -4.85
C SER A 280 11.79 -10.30 -4.58
N PHE A 281 11.95 -9.06 -4.11
CA PHE A 281 10.84 -8.17 -3.79
C PHE A 281 10.99 -6.84 -4.52
N TYR A 282 9.89 -6.19 -4.76
CA TYR A 282 9.85 -4.76 -5.03
C TYR A 282 9.70 -4.01 -3.69
N SER A 283 10.57 -3.04 -3.44
CA SER A 283 10.31 -1.96 -2.47
C SER A 283 9.73 -0.81 -3.26
N ILE A 284 8.51 -0.43 -2.93
CA ILE A 284 7.74 0.58 -3.65
C ILE A 284 7.41 1.68 -2.67
N VAL A 285 7.73 2.92 -3.03
CA VAL A 285 7.32 4.12 -2.30
C VAL A 285 6.34 4.86 -3.18
N LEU A 286 5.13 5.05 -2.67
CA LEU A 286 4.06 5.80 -3.29
C LEU A 286 3.90 7.12 -2.54
N ARG A 287 3.64 8.21 -3.27
CA ARG A 287 3.42 9.56 -2.74
C ARG A 287 1.98 9.98 -3.00
N ALA A 288 1.33 10.53 -2.00
CA ALA A 288 0.05 11.20 -2.11
C ALA A 288 0.17 12.61 -1.53
N GLU A 289 -0.36 13.61 -2.23
CA GLU A 289 -0.35 15.01 -1.85
C GLU A 289 -1.71 15.37 -1.27
N GLY A 290 -1.75 15.80 0.01
CA GLY A 290 -2.97 16.22 0.69
C GLY A 290 -4.08 15.15 0.75
N ARG A 291 -3.75 13.84 0.65
CA ARG A 291 -4.72 12.73 0.60
C ARG A 291 -4.30 11.58 1.49
N ASP A 292 -5.28 10.79 1.90
CA ASP A 292 -5.05 9.51 2.56
C ASP A 292 -4.85 8.37 1.53
N PHE A 293 -4.44 7.22 2.05
CA PHE A 293 -4.25 5.99 1.28
C PHE A 293 -5.36 4.97 1.48
N VAL A 294 -6.49 5.33 2.09
CA VAL A 294 -7.55 4.38 2.49
C VAL A 294 -8.01 3.52 1.32
N LEU A 295 -8.37 4.12 0.16
CA LEU A 295 -8.84 3.38 -1.01
C LEU A 295 -7.76 2.44 -1.56
N LEU A 296 -6.51 2.89 -1.58
CA LEU A 296 -5.39 2.06 -2.00
C LEU A 296 -5.14 0.91 -1.01
N LEU A 297 -5.24 1.15 0.29
CA LEU A 297 -5.13 0.10 1.31
C LEU A 297 -6.27 -0.91 1.19
N MET A 298 -7.51 -0.46 1.00
CA MET A 298 -8.64 -1.35 0.69
C MET A 298 -8.33 -2.25 -0.52
N TYR A 299 -7.80 -1.66 -1.61
CA TYR A 299 -7.40 -2.42 -2.80
C TYR A 299 -6.31 -3.45 -2.49
N LEU A 300 -5.25 -3.02 -1.78
CA LEU A 300 -4.12 -3.88 -1.44
C LEU A 300 -4.57 -5.07 -0.60
N PHE A 301 -5.31 -4.83 0.48
CA PHE A 301 -5.77 -5.90 1.37
C PHE A 301 -6.82 -6.84 0.74
N THR A 302 -7.55 -6.35 -0.28
CA THR A 302 -8.53 -7.17 -0.99
C THR A 302 -7.92 -7.99 -2.14
N PHE A 303 -6.96 -7.43 -2.90
CA PHE A 303 -6.54 -8.01 -4.17
C PHE A 303 -5.06 -8.36 -4.29
N VAL A 304 -4.22 -7.95 -3.33
CA VAL A 304 -2.77 -8.17 -3.41
C VAL A 304 -2.34 -9.10 -2.29
N LYS A 305 -1.83 -10.28 -2.66
CA LYS A 305 -1.31 -11.24 -1.68
C LYS A 305 0.10 -10.90 -1.22
N ASP A 306 0.42 -11.30 0.00
CA ASP A 306 1.77 -11.31 0.55
C ASP A 306 2.50 -9.95 0.49
N PHE A 307 1.80 -8.84 0.23
CA PHE A 307 2.41 -7.53 0.39
C PHE A 307 2.62 -7.21 1.87
N SER A 308 3.58 -6.36 2.15
CA SER A 308 3.88 -5.93 3.52
C SER A 308 4.06 -4.43 3.54
N PRO A 309 3.19 -3.66 4.20
CA PRO A 309 3.43 -2.24 4.42
C PRO A 309 4.62 -2.06 5.35
N ILE A 310 5.54 -1.18 4.97
CA ILE A 310 6.78 -0.90 5.72
C ILE A 310 6.63 0.39 6.53
N GLY A 311 5.86 1.34 6.03
CA GLY A 311 5.60 2.59 6.73
C GLY A 311 4.64 3.47 5.97
N ILE A 312 4.01 4.35 6.72
CA ILE A 312 3.30 5.52 6.21
C ILE A 312 3.89 6.71 6.95
N TYR A 313 4.43 7.67 6.21
CA TYR A 313 5.23 8.74 6.81
C TYR A 313 5.20 10.02 5.97
N SER A 314 5.57 11.12 6.59
CA SER A 314 5.92 12.38 5.93
C SER A 314 7.42 12.66 6.07
N ASN A 315 7.96 13.51 5.22
CA ASN A 315 9.29 14.07 5.40
C ASN A 315 9.21 15.19 6.43
N LEU A 316 9.99 15.08 7.49
CA LEU A 316 10.21 16.20 8.41
C LEU A 316 11.37 17.02 7.86
N GLU A 317 11.13 18.29 7.60
CA GLU A 317 12.20 19.22 7.25
C GLU A 317 12.91 19.70 8.54
N ALA A 318 14.25 19.82 8.47
CA ALA A 318 15.07 20.24 9.59
C ALA A 318 14.99 21.75 9.83
#